data_d94f8674c9587edda4a126ba2a24a3ef
#
_entry.id   d94f8674c9587edda4a126ba2a24a3ef
#
_cell.length_a   1.000
_cell.length_b   1.000
_cell.length_c   1.000
_cell.angle_alpha   90.00
_cell.angle_beta   90.00
_cell.angle_gamma   90.00
#
_symmetry.space_group_name_H-M   'P 1'
#
loop_
_entity.id
_entity.type
_entity.pdbx_description
1 polymer ?
#
loop_
_entity_poly.entity_id
_entity_poly.type
_entity_poly.pdbx_seq_one_letter_code
_entity_poly.pdbx_strand_id
1 'polypeptide(L)'
;VRWYESYLLGADIGHIPVSNLYEVFVLFCWMTAAFYLYFEAQYKTRSLGAFVMLVVSAAVGFLLWYTVVRQAHEIQPLVPALKSWWMKLHVPANFIGYGTFALAAMVAFAYLIKQQATETRWYKLAPLWLLGIVLCFEPMVFRKSASGGMSDYWAVYFGISALVVAGILLGRKQIAAKLPSFEILDDVMY
;
A
#
# COMPACT_ATOMS: atom_id res chain seq x y z
N VAL A 1 -7.24 16.98 -13.45
CA VAL A 1 -8.71 17.05 -13.47
C VAL A 1 -9.18 17.60 -12.14
N ARG A 2 -9.05 16.90 -11.01
CA ARG A 2 -9.57 17.29 -9.67
C ARG A 2 -9.06 18.67 -9.18
N TRP A 3 -7.83 19.05 -9.48
CA TRP A 3 -7.31 20.38 -9.16
C TRP A 3 -8.08 21.48 -9.90
N TYR A 4 -8.32 21.28 -11.18
CA TYR A 4 -9.14 22.20 -11.98
C TYR A 4 -10.59 22.26 -11.50
N GLU A 5 -11.19 21.10 -11.20
CA GLU A 5 -12.54 21.01 -10.64
C GLU A 5 -12.70 21.78 -9.33
N SER A 6 -11.69 21.76 -8.44
CA SER A 6 -11.74 22.51 -7.19
C SER A 6 -11.87 24.03 -7.42
N TYR A 7 -11.20 24.57 -8.45
CA TYR A 7 -11.32 25.98 -8.81
C TYR A 7 -12.65 26.34 -9.49
N LEU A 8 -13.28 25.37 -10.16
CA LEU A 8 -14.63 25.57 -10.73
C LEU A 8 -15.71 25.68 -9.65
N LEU A 9 -15.52 25.03 -8.50
CA LEU A 9 -16.43 25.14 -7.36
C LEU A 9 -16.34 26.48 -6.65
N GLY A 10 -15.22 27.16 -6.72
CA GLY A 10 -15.00 28.50 -6.16
C GLY A 10 -13.51 28.80 -5.96
N ALA A 11 -13.13 30.06 -6.12
CA ALA A 11 -11.74 30.49 -5.93
C ALA A 11 -11.22 30.22 -4.52
N ASP A 12 -12.09 30.26 -3.51
CA ASP A 12 -11.77 29.99 -2.10
C ASP A 12 -11.65 28.48 -1.80
N ILE A 13 -12.21 27.63 -2.67
CA ILE A 13 -12.21 26.17 -2.57
C ILE A 13 -11.02 25.60 -3.34
N GLY A 14 -10.54 26.31 -4.36
CA GLY A 14 -9.47 25.87 -5.23
C GLY A 14 -8.16 25.58 -4.48
N HIS A 15 -7.67 24.32 -4.56
CA HIS A 15 -6.42 23.90 -3.93
C HIS A 15 -5.79 22.70 -4.65
N ILE A 16 -4.51 22.44 -4.34
CA ILE A 16 -3.80 21.25 -4.82
C ILE A 16 -4.49 20.00 -4.21
N PRO A 17 -4.73 18.93 -4.99
CA PRO A 17 -5.47 17.74 -4.54
C PRO A 17 -4.62 16.84 -3.62
N VAL A 18 -4.32 17.34 -2.43
CA VAL A 18 -3.61 16.65 -1.33
C VAL A 18 -4.23 17.02 0.03
N SER A 19 -5.52 17.36 0.02
CA SER A 19 -6.23 17.91 1.17
C SER A 19 -6.99 16.87 1.99
N ASN A 20 -7.34 15.75 1.40
CA ASN A 20 -8.08 14.69 2.07
C ASN A 20 -7.43 13.32 1.82
N LEU A 21 -7.87 12.32 2.60
CA LEU A 21 -7.32 10.96 2.57
C LEU A 21 -7.48 10.29 1.20
N TYR A 22 -8.57 10.58 0.47
CA TYR A 22 -8.77 10.07 -0.87
C TYR A 22 -7.68 10.54 -1.84
N GLU A 23 -7.43 11.84 -1.87
CA GLU A 23 -6.46 12.48 -2.76
C GLU A 23 -5.03 12.00 -2.50
N VAL A 24 -4.67 11.86 -1.23
CA VAL A 24 -3.33 11.39 -0.85
C VAL A 24 -3.12 9.91 -1.14
N PHE A 25 -4.14 9.07 -1.03
CA PHE A 25 -4.03 7.66 -1.44
C PHE A 25 -3.96 7.49 -2.96
N VAL A 26 -4.64 8.35 -3.73
CA VAL A 26 -4.47 8.40 -5.19
C VAL A 26 -3.03 8.77 -5.54
N LEU A 27 -2.47 9.80 -4.87
CA LEU A 27 -1.07 10.19 -5.04
C LEU A 27 -0.12 9.04 -4.66
N PHE A 28 -0.37 8.36 -3.55
CA PHE A 28 0.42 7.19 -3.11
C PHE A 28 0.42 6.09 -4.17
N CYS A 29 -0.72 5.70 -4.70
CA CYS A 29 -0.82 4.68 -5.76
C CYS A 29 -0.02 5.10 -6.99
N TRP A 30 -0.15 6.36 -7.41
CA TRP A 30 0.55 6.88 -8.56
C TRP A 30 2.07 6.90 -8.36
N MET A 31 2.55 7.39 -7.21
CA MET A 31 3.98 7.44 -6.89
C MET A 31 4.58 6.04 -6.77
N THR A 32 3.91 5.13 -6.08
CA THR A 32 4.36 3.73 -5.95
C THR A 32 4.48 3.06 -7.32
N ALA A 33 3.49 3.25 -8.20
CA ALA A 33 3.53 2.73 -9.56
C ALA A 33 4.64 3.36 -10.40
N ALA A 34 4.84 4.68 -10.31
CA ALA A 34 5.89 5.40 -11.04
C ALA A 34 7.28 4.92 -10.62
N PHE A 35 7.54 4.78 -9.31
CA PHE A 35 8.81 4.26 -8.81
C PHE A 35 9.03 2.81 -9.26
N TYR A 36 8.00 1.98 -9.19
CA TYR A 36 8.10 0.61 -9.67
C TYR A 36 8.48 0.56 -11.16
N LEU A 37 7.83 1.35 -12.01
CA LEU A 37 8.15 1.40 -13.45
C LEU A 37 9.58 1.89 -13.71
N TYR A 38 10.06 2.84 -12.91
CA TYR A 38 11.46 3.29 -12.99
C TYR A 38 12.42 2.14 -12.66
N PHE A 39 12.19 1.42 -11.55
CA PHE A 39 13.03 0.29 -11.16
C PHE A 39 12.90 -0.90 -12.12
N GLU A 40 11.70 -1.18 -12.64
CA GLU A 40 11.51 -2.22 -13.67
C GLU A 40 12.35 -1.92 -14.92
N ALA A 41 12.38 -0.67 -15.36
CA ALA A 41 13.19 -0.25 -16.51
C ALA A 41 14.70 -0.37 -16.24
N GLN A 42 15.13 0.03 -15.02
CA GLN A 42 16.53 0.00 -14.62
C GLN A 42 17.08 -1.42 -14.46
N TYR A 43 16.36 -2.29 -13.75
CA TYR A 43 16.80 -3.65 -13.43
C TYR A 43 16.25 -4.71 -14.39
N LYS A 44 15.43 -4.32 -15.38
CA LYS A 44 14.83 -5.21 -16.39
C LYS A 44 14.12 -6.43 -15.79
N THR A 45 13.49 -6.27 -14.62
CA THR A 45 12.79 -7.33 -13.90
C THR A 45 11.32 -7.01 -13.75
N ARG A 46 10.44 -7.90 -14.20
CA ARG A 46 8.97 -7.78 -14.10
C ARG A 46 8.40 -8.58 -12.95
N SER A 47 9.18 -9.46 -12.36
CA SER A 47 8.69 -10.39 -11.34
C SER A 47 8.29 -9.72 -10.02
N LEU A 48 8.84 -8.53 -9.73
CA LEU A 48 8.48 -7.72 -8.58
C LEU A 48 7.12 -7.02 -8.73
N GLY A 49 6.63 -6.87 -9.96
CA GLY A 49 5.36 -6.19 -10.24
C GLY A 49 4.17 -6.79 -9.51
N ALA A 50 4.13 -8.12 -9.36
CA ALA A 50 3.06 -8.79 -8.63
C ALA A 50 2.96 -8.34 -7.16
N PHE A 51 4.10 -8.11 -6.49
CA PHE A 51 4.15 -7.63 -5.11
C PHE A 51 3.73 -6.18 -4.99
N VAL A 52 4.19 -5.33 -5.91
CA VAL A 52 3.81 -3.91 -5.96
C VAL A 52 2.31 -3.78 -6.26
N MET A 53 1.80 -4.56 -7.22
CA MET A 53 0.37 -4.56 -7.54
C MET A 53 -0.51 -5.05 -6.39
N LEU A 54 -0.02 -5.89 -5.49
CA LEU A 54 -0.73 -6.25 -4.26
C LEU A 54 -1.00 -5.01 -3.40
N VAL A 55 0.02 -4.19 -3.14
CA VAL A 55 -0.13 -2.95 -2.35
C VAL A 55 -1.02 -1.94 -3.06
N VAL A 56 -0.78 -1.72 -4.35
CA VAL A 56 -1.60 -0.78 -5.14
C VAL A 56 -3.06 -1.25 -5.18
N SER A 57 -3.32 -2.56 -5.36
CA SER A 57 -4.68 -3.11 -5.36
C SER A 57 -5.36 -2.96 -3.99
N ALA A 58 -4.64 -3.15 -2.89
CA ALA A 58 -5.15 -2.94 -1.54
C ALA A 58 -5.50 -1.46 -1.31
N ALA A 59 -4.64 -0.54 -1.75
CA ALA A 59 -4.89 0.89 -1.66
C ALA A 59 -6.09 1.33 -2.53
N VAL A 60 -6.22 0.78 -3.74
CA VAL A 60 -7.39 1.02 -4.62
C VAL A 60 -8.66 0.44 -4.00
N GLY A 61 -8.60 -0.77 -3.42
CA GLY A 61 -9.71 -1.37 -2.68
C GLY A 61 -10.17 -0.48 -1.51
N PHE A 62 -9.22 0.08 -0.76
CA PHE A 62 -9.51 1.08 0.26
C PHE A 62 -10.18 2.34 -0.31
N LEU A 63 -9.67 2.87 -1.43
CA LEU A 63 -10.26 4.04 -2.10
C LEU A 63 -11.70 3.79 -2.55
N LEU A 64 -11.99 2.62 -3.10
CA LEU A 64 -13.35 2.23 -3.49
C LEU A 64 -14.28 2.16 -2.28
N TRP A 65 -13.84 1.51 -1.21
CA TRP A 65 -14.59 1.48 0.04
C TRP A 65 -14.82 2.88 0.61
N TYR A 66 -13.80 3.73 0.61
CA TYR A 66 -13.86 5.10 1.12
C TYR A 66 -14.82 5.97 0.30
N THR A 67 -14.86 5.76 -1.02
CA THR A 67 -15.78 6.46 -1.91
C THR A 67 -17.23 5.99 -1.75
N VAL A 68 -17.46 4.65 -1.77
CA VAL A 68 -18.81 4.09 -1.80
C VAL A 68 -19.47 4.09 -0.41
N VAL A 69 -18.74 3.69 0.62
CA VAL A 69 -19.30 3.52 1.97
C VAL A 69 -19.23 4.81 2.79
N ARG A 70 -18.12 5.54 2.70
CA ARG A 70 -17.90 6.76 3.48
C ARG A 70 -18.35 8.02 2.76
N GLN A 71 -18.51 7.98 1.41
CA GLN A 71 -18.85 9.13 0.56
C GLN A 71 -17.94 10.36 0.82
N ALA A 72 -16.71 10.11 1.27
CA ALA A 72 -15.78 11.14 1.75
C ALA A 72 -14.75 11.56 0.67
N HIS A 73 -15.09 11.35 -0.60
CA HIS A 73 -14.26 11.71 -1.75
C HIS A 73 -14.53 13.13 -2.28
N GLU A 74 -15.56 13.78 -1.76
CA GLU A 74 -15.94 15.13 -2.21
C GLU A 74 -14.87 16.17 -1.95
N ILE A 75 -14.80 17.17 -2.84
CA ILE A 75 -13.91 18.31 -2.69
C ILE A 75 -14.54 19.26 -1.67
N GLN A 76 -13.82 19.50 -0.58
CA GLN A 76 -14.25 20.38 0.50
C GLN A 76 -13.30 21.57 0.61
N PRO A 77 -13.77 22.71 1.15
CA PRO A 77 -12.90 23.85 1.43
C PRO A 77 -11.71 23.45 2.31
N LEU A 78 -10.54 23.98 1.98
CA LEU A 78 -9.31 23.66 2.70
C LEU A 78 -9.39 24.19 4.14
N VAL A 79 -9.20 23.31 5.12
CA VAL A 79 -9.14 23.71 6.53
C VAL A 79 -7.96 24.69 6.77
N PRO A 80 -8.07 25.65 7.69
CA PRO A 80 -7.04 26.68 7.90
C PRO A 80 -5.62 26.14 8.12
N ALA A 81 -5.50 24.99 8.80
CA ALA A 81 -4.22 24.31 9.05
C ALA A 81 -3.50 23.88 7.76
N LEU A 82 -4.25 23.54 6.70
CA LEU A 82 -3.72 23.10 5.42
C LEU A 82 -3.46 24.25 4.44
N LYS A 83 -3.84 25.48 4.77
CA LYS A 83 -3.60 26.67 3.94
C LYS A 83 -2.15 27.15 3.95
N SER A 84 -1.31 26.60 4.82
CA SER A 84 0.11 26.93 4.91
C SER A 84 0.86 26.57 3.63
N TRP A 85 1.77 27.45 3.19
CA TRP A 85 2.66 27.17 2.07
C TRP A 85 3.50 25.90 2.27
N TRP A 86 3.93 25.66 3.51
CA TRP A 86 4.68 24.44 3.87
C TRP A 86 3.95 23.15 3.59
N MET A 87 2.63 23.12 3.70
CA MET A 87 1.83 21.93 3.40
C MET A 87 1.93 21.52 1.92
N LYS A 88 2.05 22.50 1.02
CA LYS A 88 2.18 22.25 -0.42
C LYS A 88 3.48 21.52 -0.79
N LEU A 89 4.51 21.66 0.03
CA LEU A 89 5.80 20.99 -0.14
C LEU A 89 5.90 19.71 0.73
N HIS A 90 5.49 19.81 1.99
CA HIS A 90 5.62 18.75 2.98
C HIS A 90 4.80 17.49 2.62
N VAL A 91 3.56 17.66 2.18
CA VAL A 91 2.69 16.51 1.85
C VAL A 91 3.22 15.71 0.66
N PRO A 92 3.51 16.31 -0.51
CA PRO A 92 4.10 15.56 -1.62
C PRO A 92 5.44 14.90 -1.26
N ALA A 93 6.31 15.58 -0.50
CA ALA A 93 7.59 15.02 -0.06
C ALA A 93 7.40 13.77 0.81
N ASN A 94 6.45 13.80 1.75
CA ASN A 94 6.12 12.62 2.56
C ASN A 94 5.60 11.46 1.71
N PHE A 95 4.77 11.75 0.69
CA PHE A 95 4.23 10.68 -0.17
C PHE A 95 5.28 10.09 -1.12
N ILE A 96 6.30 10.85 -1.51
CA ILE A 96 7.50 10.29 -2.14
C ILE A 96 8.14 9.27 -1.19
N GLY A 97 8.37 9.64 0.06
CA GLY A 97 8.91 8.73 1.09
C GLY A 97 8.04 7.49 1.30
N TYR A 98 6.73 7.65 1.44
CA TYR A 98 5.82 6.51 1.62
C TYR A 98 5.79 5.57 0.42
N GLY A 99 5.84 6.11 -0.81
CA GLY A 99 5.90 5.30 -2.03
C GLY A 99 7.20 4.48 -2.12
N THR A 100 8.34 5.08 -1.79
CA THR A 100 9.64 4.38 -1.77
C THR A 100 9.69 3.34 -0.66
N PHE A 101 9.20 3.64 0.55
CA PHE A 101 9.13 2.67 1.64
C PHE A 101 8.18 1.51 1.33
N ALA A 102 7.05 1.76 0.71
CA ALA A 102 6.13 0.71 0.28
C ALA A 102 6.81 -0.23 -0.73
N LEU A 103 7.54 0.32 -1.68
CA LEU A 103 8.30 -0.46 -2.66
C LEU A 103 9.39 -1.29 -1.95
N ALA A 104 10.21 -0.67 -1.10
CA ALA A 104 11.24 -1.36 -0.34
C ALA A 104 10.67 -2.50 0.53
N ALA A 105 9.55 -2.27 1.22
CA ALA A 105 8.86 -3.28 2.00
C ALA A 105 8.40 -4.48 1.16
N MET A 106 7.88 -4.24 -0.05
CA MET A 106 7.46 -5.32 -0.96
C MET A 106 8.65 -6.12 -1.48
N VAL A 107 9.75 -5.45 -1.79
CA VAL A 107 11.00 -6.11 -2.23
C VAL A 107 11.60 -6.93 -1.08
N ALA A 108 11.63 -6.38 0.14
CA ALA A 108 12.05 -7.12 1.33
C ALA A 108 11.18 -8.35 1.60
N PHE A 109 9.88 -8.25 1.39
CA PHE A 109 8.97 -9.39 1.50
C PHE A 109 9.27 -10.46 0.43
N ALA A 110 9.51 -10.06 -0.82
CA ALA A 110 9.94 -10.95 -1.89
C ALA A 110 11.29 -11.63 -1.56
N TYR A 111 12.23 -10.90 -0.97
CA TYR A 111 13.51 -11.41 -0.49
C TYR A 111 13.31 -12.50 0.58
N LEU A 112 12.46 -12.25 1.58
CA LEU A 112 12.14 -13.22 2.63
C LEU A 112 11.50 -14.50 2.07
N ILE A 113 10.58 -14.38 1.11
CA ILE A 113 9.97 -15.53 0.44
C ILE A 113 11.04 -16.36 -0.26
N LYS A 114 11.95 -15.71 -0.98
CA LYS A 114 13.05 -16.37 -1.69
C LYS A 114 14.03 -17.04 -0.74
N GLN A 115 14.41 -16.38 0.34
CA GLN A 115 15.33 -16.91 1.36
C GLN A 115 14.76 -18.16 2.04
N GLN A 116 13.44 -18.17 2.28
CA GLN A 116 12.77 -19.25 3.01
C GLN A 116 12.08 -20.28 2.09
N ALA A 117 12.30 -20.20 0.77
CA ALA A 117 11.62 -21.05 -0.19
C ALA A 117 11.84 -22.55 0.02
N THR A 118 13.04 -22.95 0.44
CA THR A 118 13.44 -24.34 0.66
C THR A 118 13.27 -24.81 2.09
N GLU A 119 12.97 -23.89 3.03
CA GLU A 119 12.85 -24.23 4.45
C GLU A 119 11.57 -25.02 4.70
N THR A 120 11.69 -26.11 5.46
CA THR A 120 10.58 -26.99 5.82
C THR A 120 10.18 -26.87 7.29
N ARG A 121 11.05 -26.35 8.14
CA ARG A 121 10.83 -26.23 9.58
C ARG A 121 9.93 -25.03 9.85
N TRP A 122 8.75 -25.27 10.42
CA TRP A 122 7.74 -24.24 10.66
C TRP A 122 8.22 -23.02 11.48
N TYR A 123 9.09 -23.27 12.47
CA TYR A 123 9.64 -22.19 13.31
C TYR A 123 10.64 -21.29 12.57
N LYS A 124 11.31 -21.80 11.54
CA LYS A 124 12.18 -21.00 10.69
C LYS A 124 11.41 -20.19 9.65
N LEU A 125 10.17 -20.55 9.38
CA LEU A 125 9.24 -19.77 8.58
C LEU A 125 8.57 -18.64 9.39
N ALA A 126 8.94 -18.50 10.67
CA ALA A 126 8.38 -17.49 11.57
C ALA A 126 8.36 -16.05 10.99
N PRO A 127 9.41 -15.55 10.33
CA PRO A 127 9.35 -14.21 9.75
C PRO A 127 8.21 -14.03 8.76
N LEU A 128 7.92 -15.03 7.92
CA LEU A 128 6.84 -14.95 6.93
C LEU A 128 5.45 -15.05 7.57
N TRP A 129 5.21 -16.04 8.43
CA TRP A 129 3.88 -16.20 9.01
C TRP A 129 3.58 -15.17 10.10
N LEU A 130 4.58 -14.69 10.86
CA LEU A 130 4.40 -13.59 11.80
C LEU A 130 4.06 -12.29 11.07
N LEU A 131 4.77 -11.96 9.98
CA LEU A 131 4.43 -10.82 9.16
C LEU A 131 3.01 -10.94 8.61
N GLY A 132 2.62 -12.13 8.14
CA GLY A 132 1.26 -12.40 7.68
C GLY A 132 0.21 -12.17 8.77
N ILE A 133 0.47 -12.64 10.00
CA ILE A 133 -0.40 -12.38 11.16
C ILE A 133 -0.49 -10.89 11.45
N VAL A 134 0.64 -10.18 11.52
CA VAL A 134 0.65 -8.73 11.77
C VAL A 134 -0.18 -7.99 10.74
N LEU A 135 -0.02 -8.28 9.45
CA LEU A 135 -0.79 -7.66 8.37
C LEU A 135 -2.29 -7.97 8.45
N CYS A 136 -2.66 -9.17 8.93
CA CYS A 136 -4.07 -9.51 9.15
C CYS A 136 -4.70 -8.76 10.32
N PHE A 137 -3.95 -8.54 11.41
CA PHE A 137 -4.49 -7.98 12.65
C PHE A 137 -4.28 -6.48 12.81
N GLU A 138 -3.42 -5.85 11.98
CA GLU A 138 -3.15 -4.42 12.02
C GLU A 138 -4.42 -3.55 12.09
N PRO A 139 -5.44 -3.75 11.27
CA PRO A 139 -6.64 -2.93 11.32
C PRO A 139 -7.43 -3.06 12.63
N MET A 140 -7.28 -4.18 13.35
CA MET A 140 -7.93 -4.41 14.65
C MET A 140 -7.30 -3.58 15.77
N VAL A 141 -5.97 -3.45 15.74
CA VAL A 141 -5.20 -2.76 16.78
C VAL A 141 -5.51 -1.27 16.79
N PHE A 142 -5.73 -0.67 15.63
CA PHE A 142 -5.96 0.76 15.48
C PHE A 142 -7.44 1.18 15.60
N ARG A 143 -8.36 0.24 15.63
CA ARG A 143 -9.78 0.54 15.80
C ARG A 143 -10.23 0.32 17.23
N LYS A 144 -10.33 1.39 18.02
CA LYS A 144 -11.17 1.38 19.22
C LYS A 144 -12.63 1.16 18.77
N SER A 145 -13.12 -0.05 18.93
CA SER A 145 -14.51 -0.38 18.63
C SER A 145 -15.43 0.39 19.57
N ALA A 146 -16.17 1.33 19.02
CA ALA A 146 -17.24 2.01 19.73
C ALA A 146 -18.55 1.19 19.76
N SER A 147 -18.61 0.04 19.11
CA SER A 147 -19.78 -0.87 19.09
C SER A 147 -19.31 -2.32 19.14
N GLY A 148 -19.71 -3.01 20.20
CA GLY A 148 -19.36 -4.41 20.41
C GLY A 148 -20.00 -5.33 19.38
N GLY A 149 -19.22 -5.82 18.46
CA GLY A 149 -19.55 -6.83 17.47
C GLY A 149 -18.57 -6.76 16.30
N MET A 150 -18.02 -7.90 15.94
CA MET A 150 -17.25 -8.05 14.70
C MET A 150 -18.27 -8.03 13.57
N SER A 151 -18.31 -6.95 12.77
CA SER A 151 -19.18 -6.91 11.60
C SER A 151 -18.73 -7.95 10.58
N ASP A 152 -19.67 -8.47 9.78
CA ASP A 152 -19.40 -9.44 8.69
C ASP A 152 -18.28 -8.99 7.76
N TYR A 153 -18.13 -7.69 7.60
CA TYR A 153 -17.05 -7.05 6.85
C TYR A 153 -15.65 -7.45 7.35
N TRP A 154 -15.44 -7.51 8.67
CA TRP A 154 -14.16 -7.90 9.26
C TRP A 154 -13.87 -9.38 9.09
N ALA A 155 -14.88 -10.21 9.17
CA ALA A 155 -14.75 -11.65 8.93
C ALA A 155 -14.31 -11.93 7.48
N VAL A 156 -14.89 -11.21 6.51
CA VAL A 156 -14.49 -11.28 5.10
C VAL A 156 -13.05 -10.78 4.91
N TYR A 157 -12.69 -9.66 5.53
CA TYR A 157 -11.34 -9.11 5.46
C TYR A 157 -10.29 -10.11 5.99
N PHE A 158 -10.51 -10.66 7.19
CA PHE A 158 -9.61 -11.67 7.76
C PHE A 158 -9.55 -12.94 6.93
N GLY A 159 -10.69 -13.40 6.42
CA GLY A 159 -10.75 -14.56 5.53
C GLY A 159 -9.90 -14.38 4.28
N ILE A 160 -10.05 -13.26 3.58
CA ILE A 160 -9.26 -12.94 2.37
C ILE A 160 -7.78 -12.81 2.72
N SER A 161 -7.44 -12.07 3.78
CA SER A 161 -6.04 -11.89 4.21
C SER A 161 -5.38 -13.22 4.57
N ALA A 162 -6.07 -14.08 5.31
CA ALA A 162 -5.57 -15.41 5.66
C ALA A 162 -5.37 -16.29 4.42
N LEU A 163 -6.28 -16.25 3.45
CA LEU A 163 -6.15 -16.96 2.18
C LEU A 163 -4.93 -16.49 1.37
N VAL A 164 -4.70 -15.18 1.31
CA VAL A 164 -3.53 -14.60 0.62
C VAL A 164 -2.24 -15.07 1.30
N VAL A 165 -2.15 -14.97 2.63
CA VAL A 165 -0.98 -15.41 3.39
C VAL A 165 -0.75 -16.91 3.23
N ALA A 166 -1.79 -17.72 3.33
CA ALA A 166 -1.70 -19.18 3.11
C ALA A 166 -1.24 -19.49 1.68
N GLY A 167 -1.79 -18.80 0.68
CA GLY A 167 -1.40 -18.96 -0.72
C GLY A 167 0.09 -18.64 -0.95
N ILE A 168 0.60 -17.57 -0.32
CA ILE A 168 2.01 -17.19 -0.38
C ILE A 168 2.89 -18.27 0.29
N LEU A 169 2.51 -18.74 1.48
CA LEU A 169 3.28 -19.75 2.20
C LEU A 169 3.32 -21.10 1.45
N LEU A 170 2.20 -21.52 0.87
CA LEU A 170 2.12 -22.76 0.09
C LEU A 170 2.85 -22.63 -1.25
N GLY A 171 2.68 -21.49 -1.93
CA GLY A 171 3.28 -21.21 -3.23
C GLY A 171 4.73 -20.71 -3.19
N ARG A 172 5.34 -20.54 -2.01
CA ARG A 172 6.65 -19.89 -1.83
C ARG A 172 7.76 -20.42 -2.73
N LYS A 173 7.80 -21.73 -3.00
CA LYS A 173 8.81 -22.34 -3.91
C LYS A 173 8.63 -21.88 -5.36
N GLN A 174 7.38 -21.85 -5.81
CA GLN A 174 7.06 -21.43 -7.19
C GLN A 174 7.29 -19.93 -7.37
N ILE A 175 6.94 -19.13 -6.35
CA ILE A 175 7.16 -17.69 -6.34
C ILE A 175 8.67 -17.41 -6.37
N ALA A 176 9.45 -18.05 -5.50
CA ALA A 176 10.89 -17.89 -5.40
C ALA A 176 11.62 -18.22 -6.70
N ALA A 177 11.16 -19.21 -7.45
CA ALA A 177 11.73 -19.58 -8.74
C ALA A 177 11.58 -18.48 -9.81
N LYS A 178 10.58 -17.62 -9.68
CA LYS A 178 10.31 -16.51 -10.60
C LYS A 178 10.94 -15.18 -10.16
N LEU A 179 11.46 -15.10 -8.94
CA LEU A 179 12.06 -13.89 -8.39
C LEU A 179 13.47 -13.67 -8.96
N PRO A 180 13.92 -12.41 -9.11
CA PRO A 180 15.26 -12.07 -9.57
C PRO A 180 16.32 -12.53 -8.56
N SER A 181 17.60 -12.35 -8.91
CA SER A 181 18.72 -12.68 -8.01
C SER A 181 18.64 -11.92 -6.68
N PHE A 182 19.32 -12.42 -5.64
CA PHE A 182 19.40 -11.72 -4.37
C PHE A 182 20.06 -10.36 -4.49
N GLU A 183 21.06 -10.23 -5.38
CA GLU A 183 21.76 -8.96 -5.64
C GLU A 183 20.78 -7.88 -6.15
N ILE A 184 19.92 -8.21 -7.12
CA ILE A 184 18.92 -7.27 -7.64
C ILE A 184 17.89 -6.91 -6.56
N LEU A 185 17.47 -7.88 -5.73
CA LEU A 185 16.54 -7.62 -4.65
C LEU A 185 17.15 -6.70 -3.59
N ASP A 186 18.42 -6.86 -3.29
CA ASP A 186 19.18 -6.04 -2.35
C ASP A 186 19.34 -4.62 -2.90
N ASP A 187 19.78 -4.47 -4.15
CA ASP A 187 19.96 -3.18 -4.82
C ASP A 187 18.66 -2.35 -4.91
N VAL A 188 17.51 -3.00 -5.11
CA VAL A 188 16.21 -2.31 -5.20
C VAL A 188 15.67 -1.95 -3.82
N MET A 189 16.08 -2.66 -2.77
CA MET A 189 15.62 -2.44 -1.41
C MET A 189 16.32 -1.24 -0.74
N TYR A 190 17.57 -0.96 -1.12
CA TYR A 190 18.38 0.15 -0.63
C TYR A 190 18.41 1.34 -1.60
#